data_0c76bbf3f214bcfdeeb83f71873c718b
#
_entry.id   0c76bbf3f214bcfdeeb83f71873c718b
#
_cell.length_a   1.000
_cell.length_b   1.000
_cell.length_c   1.000
_cell.angle_alpha   90.00
_cell.angle_beta   90.00
_cell.angle_gamma   90.00
#
_symmetry.space_group_name_H-M   'P 1'
#
loop_
_entity.id
_entity.type
_entity.pdbx_description
1 polymer ?
#
loop_
_entity_poly.entity_id
_entity_poly.type
_entity_poly.pdbx_seq_one_letter_code
_entity_poly.pdbx_strand_id
1 'polypeptide(L)'
;SAACEPEVVDLARFLNAMGAQITGAGSPTITITGVKELHGAEHEAIPDRIEAATFAIAAACSRGEVTLRGVRPDHLHAVLDKLQEAGVGLERRGGDLTVKAGRGLRPVDVTTQPYAGFPTDAQAQMMVLMTQARGISIITERIFESRFMHVSELARLGADITIEGPSAVVKGPSALSGAPVMASDLRASAALVIASLVARGRTLVKRIYHLDRGYEKIDEKLRRLGARIQRHSDA
;
A
#
# COMPACT_ATOMS: atom_id res chain seq x y z
N SER A 1 23.27 0.51 -9.91
CA SER A 1 21.94 0.92 -9.44
C SER A 1 21.40 -0.11 -8.48
N ALA A 2 21.86 -0.10 -7.22
CA ALA A 2 21.30 -0.96 -6.17
C ALA A 2 19.96 -0.38 -5.70
N ALA A 3 19.10 -1.27 -5.20
CA ALA A 3 17.86 -0.89 -4.52
C ALA A 3 18.19 -0.19 -3.20
N CYS A 4 17.48 0.91 -2.91
CA CYS A 4 17.72 1.74 -1.73
C CYS A 4 16.61 1.61 -0.68
N GLU A 5 15.68 0.70 -0.87
CA GLU A 5 14.53 0.47 -0.01
C GLU A 5 14.97 0.15 1.42
N PRO A 6 14.20 0.59 2.44
CA PRO A 6 14.49 0.32 3.85
C PRO A 6 14.67 -1.17 4.16
N GLU A 7 13.97 -2.04 3.45
CA GLU A 7 14.06 -3.49 3.59
C GLU A 7 15.44 -4.03 3.19
N VAL A 8 16.08 -3.41 2.18
CA VAL A 8 17.44 -3.76 1.76
C VAL A 8 18.45 -3.34 2.83
N VAL A 9 18.26 -2.17 3.43
CA VAL A 9 19.08 -1.68 4.54
C VAL A 9 18.93 -2.57 5.76
N ASP A 10 17.71 -2.99 6.06
CA ASP A 10 17.40 -3.88 7.19
C ASP A 10 18.05 -5.25 7.01
N LEU A 11 17.93 -5.84 5.81
CA LEU A 11 18.59 -7.10 5.49
C LEU A 11 20.12 -6.99 5.61
N ALA A 12 20.71 -5.91 5.12
CA ALA A 12 22.16 -5.70 5.25
C ALA A 12 22.60 -5.58 6.69
N ARG A 13 21.82 -4.91 7.55
CA ARG A 13 22.07 -4.83 9.00
C ARG A 13 21.99 -6.21 9.66
N PHE A 14 20.97 -6.98 9.33
CA PHE A 14 20.82 -8.34 9.86
C PHE A 14 21.99 -9.22 9.46
N LEU A 15 22.36 -9.25 8.16
CA LEU A 15 23.49 -10.04 7.69
C LEU A 15 24.81 -9.57 8.33
N ASN A 16 25.03 -8.27 8.48
CA ASN A 16 26.22 -7.76 9.17
C ASN A 16 26.27 -8.17 10.66
N ALA A 17 25.11 -8.22 11.34
CA ALA A 17 25.03 -8.76 12.70
C ALA A 17 25.40 -10.27 12.73
N MET A 18 25.22 -11.00 11.62
CA MET A 18 25.64 -12.38 11.48
C MET A 18 27.11 -12.55 11.07
N GLY A 19 27.86 -11.44 10.90
CA GLY A 19 29.28 -11.45 10.53
C GLY A 19 29.56 -11.18 9.05
N ALA A 20 28.55 -10.83 8.24
CA ALA A 20 28.77 -10.37 6.88
C ALA A 20 29.49 -9.00 6.84
N GLN A 21 30.06 -8.66 5.70
CA GLN A 21 30.73 -7.38 5.46
C GLN A 21 30.05 -6.66 4.29
N ILE A 22 28.94 -5.99 4.60
CA ILE A 22 28.09 -5.26 3.64
C ILE A 22 28.13 -3.77 3.99
N THR A 23 28.50 -2.94 3.02
CA THR A 23 28.51 -1.48 3.14
C THR A 23 27.72 -0.84 1.99
N GLY A 24 27.30 0.43 2.17
CA GLY A 24 26.58 1.18 1.15
C GLY A 24 25.11 0.81 0.99
N ALA A 25 24.53 -0.06 1.84
CA ALA A 25 23.08 -0.33 1.80
C ALA A 25 22.27 0.97 2.04
N GLY A 26 21.24 1.19 1.21
CA GLY A 26 20.50 2.45 1.17
C GLY A 26 21.09 3.50 0.23
N SER A 27 22.17 3.18 -0.48
CA SER A 27 22.75 3.98 -1.55
C SER A 27 22.72 3.22 -2.89
N PRO A 28 22.96 3.91 -4.02
CA PRO A 28 22.99 3.26 -5.34
C PRO A 28 24.09 2.21 -5.53
N THR A 29 24.99 2.07 -4.55
CA THR A 29 26.10 1.11 -4.61
C THR A 29 26.20 0.33 -3.32
N ILE A 30 26.07 -0.99 -3.38
CA ILE A 30 26.26 -1.90 -2.25
C ILE A 30 27.56 -2.69 -2.51
N THR A 31 28.44 -2.69 -1.54
CA THR A 31 29.68 -3.48 -1.58
C THR A 31 29.57 -4.63 -0.59
N ILE A 32 29.84 -5.85 -1.06
CA ILE A 32 29.81 -7.07 -0.24
C ILE A 32 31.20 -7.70 -0.32
N THR A 33 31.87 -7.79 0.82
CA THR A 33 33.10 -8.55 0.94
C THR A 33 32.75 -9.96 1.45
N GLY A 34 33.07 -10.97 0.66
CA GLY A 34 32.78 -12.36 1.02
C GLY A 34 33.45 -12.79 2.31
N VAL A 35 32.73 -13.55 3.13
CA VAL A 35 33.24 -14.14 4.38
C VAL A 35 33.14 -15.67 4.29
N LYS A 36 33.93 -16.37 5.10
CA LYS A 36 33.93 -17.86 5.09
C LYS A 36 32.68 -18.46 5.68
N GLU A 37 32.13 -17.82 6.71
CA GLU A 37 30.96 -18.30 7.45
C GLU A 37 30.17 -17.14 8.06
N LEU A 38 28.91 -17.38 8.37
CA LEU A 38 28.03 -16.51 9.13
C LEU A 38 27.64 -17.25 10.41
N HIS A 39 27.35 -16.48 11.46
CA HIS A 39 26.85 -17.00 12.74
C HIS A 39 25.42 -16.52 13.01
N GLY A 40 24.77 -17.09 14.03
CA GLY A 40 23.46 -16.63 14.49
C GLY A 40 23.52 -15.23 15.07
N ALA A 41 22.44 -14.45 14.90
CA ALA A 41 22.27 -13.12 15.46
C ALA A 41 20.83 -12.87 15.84
N GLU A 42 20.61 -11.99 16.83
CA GLU A 42 19.29 -11.44 17.12
C GLU A 42 19.09 -10.19 16.27
N HIS A 43 17.91 -10.07 15.67
CA HIS A 43 17.54 -8.94 14.84
C HIS A 43 16.05 -8.66 14.96
N GLU A 44 15.71 -7.39 15.14
CA GLU A 44 14.34 -6.91 15.09
C GLU A 44 14.08 -6.31 13.70
N ALA A 45 13.20 -6.95 12.93
CA ALA A 45 12.82 -6.47 11.61
C ALA A 45 12.09 -5.12 11.69
N ILE A 46 12.33 -4.27 10.71
CA ILE A 46 11.62 -3.00 10.60
C ILE A 46 10.11 -3.22 10.36
N PRO A 47 9.24 -2.28 10.79
CA PRO A 47 7.81 -2.35 10.50
C PRO A 47 7.53 -2.32 8.98
N ASP A 48 6.53 -3.09 8.56
CA ASP A 48 6.08 -3.13 7.16
C ASP A 48 5.45 -1.78 6.76
N ARG A 49 6.19 -1.00 5.98
CA ARG A 49 5.74 0.31 5.48
C ARG A 49 4.57 0.19 4.50
N ILE A 50 4.47 -0.90 3.74
CA ILE A 50 3.41 -1.07 2.75
C ILE A 50 2.10 -1.49 3.42
N GLU A 51 2.16 -2.33 4.45
CA GLU A 51 0.98 -2.58 5.29
C GLU A 51 0.52 -1.28 5.96
N ALA A 52 1.42 -0.49 6.53
CA ALA A 52 1.10 0.81 7.12
C ALA A 52 0.45 1.77 6.11
N ALA A 53 1.00 1.88 4.88
CA ALA A 53 0.42 2.67 3.80
C ALA A 53 -0.99 2.18 3.44
N THR A 54 -1.19 0.87 3.37
CA THR A 54 -2.48 0.25 3.05
C THR A 54 -3.56 0.61 4.08
N PHE A 55 -3.25 0.52 5.37
CA PHE A 55 -4.18 0.92 6.44
C PHE A 55 -4.40 2.44 6.49
N ALA A 56 -3.38 3.26 6.21
CA ALA A 56 -3.53 4.70 6.10
C ALA A 56 -4.50 5.09 4.98
N ILE A 57 -4.35 4.47 3.81
CA ILE A 57 -5.24 4.68 2.66
C ILE A 57 -6.65 4.15 2.97
N ALA A 58 -6.77 2.99 3.62
CA ALA A 58 -8.08 2.45 4.02
C ALA A 58 -8.83 3.39 4.97
N ALA A 59 -8.13 3.97 5.95
CA ALA A 59 -8.71 4.98 6.86
C ALA A 59 -9.18 6.22 6.10
N ALA A 60 -8.38 6.72 5.16
CA ALA A 60 -8.73 7.87 4.32
C ALA A 60 -9.94 7.57 3.43
N CYS A 61 -10.00 6.41 2.77
CA CYS A 61 -11.12 5.99 1.94
C CYS A 61 -12.42 5.88 2.73
N SER A 62 -12.38 5.24 3.89
CA SER A 62 -13.56 5.00 4.75
C SER A 62 -13.98 6.21 5.58
N ARG A 63 -13.31 7.34 5.43
CA ARG A 63 -13.53 8.57 6.21
C ARG A 63 -13.40 8.35 7.72
N GLY A 64 -12.52 7.45 8.10
CA GLY A 64 -12.24 7.08 9.48
C GLY A 64 -11.08 7.87 10.09
N GLU A 65 -10.81 7.55 11.34
CA GLU A 65 -9.61 7.96 12.07
C GLU A 65 -8.94 6.70 12.63
N VAL A 66 -7.68 6.48 12.28
CA VAL A 66 -6.92 5.28 12.69
C VAL A 66 -5.53 5.70 13.13
N THR A 67 -5.08 5.16 14.27
CA THR A 67 -3.70 5.30 14.72
C THR A 67 -2.91 4.01 14.42
N LEU A 68 -1.89 4.15 13.59
CA LEU A 68 -0.93 3.10 13.28
C LEU A 68 0.23 3.20 14.27
N ARG A 69 0.42 2.16 15.08
CA ARG A 69 1.44 2.14 16.13
C ARG A 69 2.72 1.48 15.66
N GLY A 70 3.86 1.99 16.13
CA GLY A 70 5.16 1.40 15.85
C GLY A 70 5.58 1.50 14.39
N VAL A 71 5.05 2.46 13.64
CA VAL A 71 5.44 2.69 12.25
C VAL A 71 6.68 3.59 12.16
N ARG A 72 7.32 3.57 10.99
CA ARG A 72 8.41 4.51 10.66
C ARG A 72 7.93 5.45 9.55
N PRO A 73 7.40 6.64 9.89
CA PRO A 73 6.88 7.59 8.89
C PRO A 73 7.93 8.04 7.86
N ASP A 74 9.20 8.04 8.24
CA ASP A 74 10.34 8.32 7.38
C ASP A 74 10.53 7.29 6.25
N HIS A 75 10.02 6.06 6.40
CA HIS A 75 9.98 5.06 5.32
C HIS A 75 8.81 5.24 4.36
N LEU A 76 7.89 6.18 4.64
CA LEU A 76 6.61 6.36 3.96
C LEU A 76 6.43 7.75 3.33
N HIS A 77 7.44 8.60 3.30
CA HIS A 77 7.32 10.02 2.90
C HIS A 77 6.44 10.23 1.67
N ALA A 78 6.78 9.60 0.55
CA ALA A 78 6.07 9.83 -0.71
C ALA A 78 4.57 9.47 -0.63
N VAL A 79 4.19 8.45 0.15
CA VAL A 79 2.78 8.10 0.36
C VAL A 79 2.10 9.11 1.26
N LEU A 80 2.76 9.50 2.37
CA LEU A 80 2.21 10.45 3.33
C LEU A 80 2.02 11.84 2.70
N ASP A 81 2.97 12.28 1.87
CA ASP A 81 2.88 13.55 1.15
C ASP A 81 1.68 13.54 0.19
N LYS A 82 1.45 12.45 -0.55
CA LYS A 82 0.29 12.32 -1.42
C LYS A 82 -1.04 12.25 -0.65
N LEU A 83 -1.06 11.63 0.52
CA LEU A 83 -2.22 11.65 1.40
C LEU A 83 -2.53 13.07 1.91
N GLN A 84 -1.51 13.82 2.33
CA GLN A 84 -1.67 15.22 2.74
C GLN A 84 -2.13 16.11 1.58
N GLU A 85 -1.55 15.95 0.39
CA GLU A 85 -1.97 16.64 -0.83
C GLU A 85 -3.44 16.35 -1.15
N ALA A 86 -3.88 15.09 -0.97
CA ALA A 86 -5.29 14.69 -1.11
C ALA A 86 -6.21 15.24 0.00
N GLY A 87 -5.68 15.91 1.02
CA GLY A 87 -6.46 16.50 2.10
C GLY A 87 -6.68 15.62 3.32
N VAL A 88 -5.88 14.56 3.45
CA VAL A 88 -5.89 13.68 4.64
C VAL A 88 -5.07 14.31 5.75
N GLY A 89 -5.61 14.39 6.95
CA GLY A 89 -4.90 14.83 8.15
C GLY A 89 -3.96 13.74 8.65
N LEU A 90 -2.72 14.11 8.96
CA LEU A 90 -1.70 13.22 9.49
C LEU A 90 -1.08 13.83 10.75
N GLU A 91 -1.11 13.11 11.85
CA GLU A 91 -0.45 13.50 13.10
C GLU A 91 0.59 12.44 13.47
N ARG A 92 1.82 12.89 13.72
CA ARG A 92 2.93 12.04 14.14
C ARG A 92 3.22 12.25 15.62
N ARG A 93 3.26 11.17 16.39
CA ARG A 93 3.63 11.20 17.83
C ARG A 93 4.55 10.03 18.15
N GLY A 94 5.83 10.30 18.30
CA GLY A 94 6.84 9.23 18.46
C GLY A 94 6.84 8.31 17.25
N GLY A 95 6.71 7.00 17.49
CA GLY A 95 6.58 5.96 16.44
C GLY A 95 5.15 5.72 15.97
N ASP A 96 4.18 6.55 16.37
CA ASP A 96 2.77 6.40 15.98
C ASP A 96 2.38 7.42 14.91
N LEU A 97 1.52 7.01 13.99
CA LEU A 97 0.94 7.83 12.95
C LEU A 97 -0.59 7.77 13.04
N THR A 98 -1.23 8.88 13.36
CA THR A 98 -2.68 9.00 13.27
C THR A 98 -3.07 9.56 11.92
N VAL A 99 -3.92 8.84 11.22
CA VAL A 99 -4.49 9.19 9.93
C VAL A 99 -5.95 9.57 10.14
N LYS A 100 -6.32 10.75 9.71
CA LYS A 100 -7.67 11.28 9.85
C LYS A 100 -8.20 11.75 8.51
N ALA A 101 -9.31 11.19 8.06
CA ALA A 101 -9.92 11.60 6.82
C ALA A 101 -10.35 13.07 6.87
N GLY A 102 -10.00 13.80 5.81
CA GLY A 102 -10.44 15.18 5.63
C GLY A 102 -11.93 15.29 5.28
N ARG A 103 -12.46 16.52 5.29
CA ARG A 103 -13.86 16.80 4.92
C ARG A 103 -14.20 16.53 3.46
N GLY A 104 -13.20 16.43 2.58
CA GLY A 104 -13.32 16.10 1.16
C GLY A 104 -11.97 15.75 0.57
N LEU A 105 -11.92 14.65 -0.18
CA LEU A 105 -10.71 14.23 -0.86
C LEU A 105 -10.53 15.05 -2.15
N ARG A 106 -9.30 15.51 -2.36
CA ARG A 106 -8.86 16.19 -3.59
C ARG A 106 -8.17 15.18 -4.51
N PRO A 107 -8.30 15.32 -5.83
CA PRO A 107 -7.56 14.50 -6.77
C PRO A 107 -6.07 14.84 -6.68
N VAL A 108 -5.23 13.84 -6.77
CA VAL A 108 -3.77 13.99 -6.82
C VAL A 108 -3.20 13.06 -7.89
N ASP A 109 -2.18 13.54 -8.58
CA ASP A 109 -1.44 12.72 -9.53
C ASP A 109 -0.32 11.96 -8.81
N VAL A 110 -0.11 10.71 -9.25
CA VAL A 110 0.90 9.83 -8.69
C VAL A 110 1.73 9.23 -9.80
N THR A 111 3.05 9.25 -9.64
CA THR A 111 3.98 8.51 -10.49
C THR A 111 4.82 7.58 -9.62
N THR A 112 4.78 6.28 -9.90
CA THR A 112 5.61 5.33 -9.17
C THR A 112 7.08 5.51 -9.53
N GLN A 113 7.94 5.41 -8.53
CA GLN A 113 9.38 5.61 -8.67
C GLN A 113 10.13 4.70 -7.68
N PRO A 114 11.41 4.38 -7.94
CA PRO A 114 12.25 3.74 -6.93
C PRO A 114 12.26 4.52 -5.62
N TYR A 115 12.53 3.87 -4.53
CA TYR A 115 12.65 4.49 -3.23
C TYR A 115 13.73 5.64 -3.29
N ALA A 116 13.48 6.87 -2.76
CA ALA A 116 12.35 7.25 -1.86
C ALA A 116 11.11 7.81 -2.59
N GLY A 117 10.91 7.53 -3.88
CA GLY A 117 9.69 7.93 -4.59
C GLY A 117 8.46 7.10 -4.18
N PHE A 118 7.33 7.37 -4.86
CA PHE A 118 6.07 6.69 -4.54
C PHE A 118 6.17 5.19 -4.92
N PRO A 119 5.95 4.27 -3.96
CA PRO A 119 6.15 2.85 -4.20
C PRO A 119 5.05 2.25 -5.09
N THR A 120 5.44 1.45 -6.08
CA THR A 120 4.50 0.68 -6.91
C THR A 120 3.57 -0.20 -6.07
N ASP A 121 4.00 -0.62 -4.88
CA ASP A 121 3.22 -1.45 -3.95
C ASP A 121 2.07 -0.72 -3.27
N ALA A 122 2.02 0.61 -3.31
CA ALA A 122 0.90 1.41 -2.84
C ALA A 122 0.05 2.00 -3.98
N GLN A 123 0.40 1.74 -5.24
CA GLN A 123 -0.25 2.31 -6.42
C GLN A 123 -1.73 1.93 -6.50
N ALA A 124 -2.05 0.64 -6.39
CA ALA A 124 -3.42 0.14 -6.51
C ALA A 124 -4.33 0.67 -5.38
N GLN A 125 -3.82 0.74 -4.15
CA GLN A 125 -4.54 1.28 -3.00
C GLN A 125 -4.80 2.77 -3.19
N MET A 126 -3.79 3.54 -3.67
CA MET A 126 -3.94 4.97 -3.94
C MET A 126 -4.94 5.21 -5.07
N MET A 127 -4.99 4.34 -6.09
CA MET A 127 -5.98 4.41 -7.15
C MET A 127 -7.40 4.31 -6.58
N VAL A 128 -7.64 3.41 -5.62
CA VAL A 128 -8.94 3.32 -4.94
C VAL A 128 -9.27 4.62 -4.21
N LEU A 129 -8.31 5.24 -3.50
CA LEU A 129 -8.54 6.53 -2.85
C LEU A 129 -8.96 7.59 -3.86
N MET A 130 -8.32 7.63 -5.03
CA MET A 130 -8.65 8.60 -6.08
C MET A 130 -10.04 8.37 -6.69
N THR A 131 -10.57 7.15 -6.67
CA THR A 131 -11.99 6.94 -7.03
C THR A 131 -12.97 7.65 -6.10
N GLN A 132 -12.55 8.03 -4.89
CA GLN A 132 -13.37 8.75 -3.90
C GLN A 132 -13.08 10.26 -3.87
N ALA A 133 -12.07 10.74 -4.60
CA ALA A 133 -11.72 12.14 -4.72
C ALA A 133 -12.62 12.85 -5.74
N ARG A 134 -12.86 14.14 -5.56
CA ARG A 134 -13.69 14.93 -6.49
C ARG A 134 -12.83 15.55 -7.59
N GLY A 135 -12.75 14.90 -8.74
CA GLY A 135 -12.01 15.39 -9.90
C GLY A 135 -11.30 14.25 -10.64
N ILE A 136 -10.24 14.59 -11.35
CA ILE A 136 -9.45 13.67 -12.16
C ILE A 136 -8.07 13.52 -11.54
N SER A 137 -7.59 12.28 -11.43
CA SER A 137 -6.24 11.93 -11.02
C SER A 137 -5.58 11.10 -12.10
N ILE A 138 -4.28 11.32 -12.33
CA ILE A 138 -3.47 10.52 -13.24
C ILE A 138 -2.49 9.68 -12.42
N ILE A 139 -2.55 8.37 -12.58
CA ILE A 139 -1.65 7.43 -11.91
C ILE A 139 -0.77 6.79 -12.97
N THR A 140 0.53 7.13 -12.94
CA THR A 140 1.52 6.64 -13.88
C THR A 140 2.39 5.58 -13.21
N GLU A 141 2.43 4.37 -13.80
CA GLU A 141 3.27 3.26 -13.34
C GLU A 141 4.56 3.21 -14.16
N ARG A 142 5.70 3.34 -13.48
CA ARG A 142 7.03 3.34 -14.10
C ARG A 142 7.98 2.27 -13.58
N ILE A 143 7.54 1.50 -12.58
CA ILE A 143 8.38 0.47 -11.95
C ILE A 143 7.99 -0.91 -12.47
N PHE A 144 6.69 -1.18 -12.58
CA PHE A 144 6.18 -2.48 -12.98
C PHE A 144 5.23 -2.30 -14.17
N GLU A 145 5.74 -2.51 -15.37
CA GLU A 145 4.96 -2.30 -16.60
C GLU A 145 3.61 -2.98 -16.55
N SER A 146 2.59 -2.24 -16.96
CA SER A 146 1.19 -2.74 -17.06
C SER A 146 0.57 -3.25 -15.76
N ARG A 147 1.04 -2.80 -14.58
CA ARG A 147 0.46 -3.19 -13.27
C ARG A 147 -0.89 -2.55 -13.02
N PHE A 148 -1.86 -2.81 -13.93
CA PHE A 148 -3.22 -2.29 -13.87
C PHE A 148 -4.30 -3.39 -13.88
N MET A 149 -3.93 -4.64 -13.56
CA MET A 149 -4.86 -5.78 -13.57
C MET A 149 -6.07 -5.58 -12.63
N HIS A 150 -5.91 -4.81 -11.55
CA HIS A 150 -6.99 -4.47 -10.63
C HIS A 150 -8.03 -3.50 -11.21
N VAL A 151 -7.71 -2.78 -12.29
CA VAL A 151 -8.60 -1.77 -12.88
C VAL A 151 -9.90 -2.41 -13.39
N SER A 152 -9.81 -3.57 -14.06
CA SER A 152 -11.00 -4.28 -14.52
C SER A 152 -11.94 -4.68 -13.37
N GLU A 153 -11.36 -5.08 -12.25
CA GLU A 153 -12.14 -5.47 -11.06
C GLU A 153 -12.71 -4.23 -10.33
N LEU A 154 -11.97 -3.12 -10.30
CA LEU A 154 -12.50 -1.84 -9.79
C LEU A 154 -13.63 -1.30 -10.68
N ALA A 155 -13.53 -1.46 -12.00
CA ALA A 155 -14.61 -1.11 -12.94
C ALA A 155 -15.88 -1.95 -12.68
N ARG A 156 -15.74 -3.24 -12.31
CA ARG A 156 -16.88 -4.08 -11.88
C ARG A 156 -17.57 -3.55 -10.63
N LEU A 157 -16.84 -2.86 -9.76
CA LEU A 157 -17.40 -2.16 -8.59
C LEU A 157 -17.99 -0.79 -8.98
N GLY A 158 -17.84 -0.32 -10.22
CA GLY A 158 -18.36 0.95 -10.70
C GLY A 158 -17.36 2.11 -10.70
N ALA A 159 -16.05 1.83 -10.60
CA ALA A 159 -15.03 2.86 -10.76
C ALA A 159 -14.91 3.32 -12.21
N ASP A 160 -14.76 4.63 -12.42
CA ASP A 160 -14.49 5.25 -13.73
C ASP A 160 -12.98 5.43 -13.90
N ILE A 161 -12.34 4.45 -14.54
CA ILE A 161 -10.89 4.41 -14.75
C ILE A 161 -10.60 4.03 -16.20
N THR A 162 -9.79 4.82 -16.87
CA THR A 162 -9.31 4.55 -18.24
C THR A 162 -7.80 4.38 -18.23
N ILE A 163 -7.30 3.31 -18.86
CA ILE A 163 -5.86 3.05 -18.99
C ILE A 163 -5.39 3.67 -20.32
N GLU A 164 -4.34 4.48 -20.26
CA GLU A 164 -3.69 5.14 -21.39
C GLU A 164 -2.17 4.92 -21.31
N GLY A 165 -1.67 3.92 -22.01
CA GLY A 165 -0.25 3.52 -21.96
C GLY A 165 0.19 3.17 -20.53
N PRO A 166 1.22 3.83 -20.00
CA PRO A 166 1.72 3.58 -18.65
C PRO A 166 0.90 4.31 -17.57
N SER A 167 -0.21 4.95 -17.92
CA SER A 167 -1.00 5.76 -16.99
C SER A 167 -2.45 5.27 -16.93
N ALA A 168 -3.08 5.49 -15.79
CA ALA A 168 -4.50 5.33 -15.58
C ALA A 168 -5.10 6.69 -15.19
N VAL A 169 -6.16 7.09 -15.91
CA VAL A 169 -6.97 8.27 -15.61
C VAL A 169 -8.13 7.84 -14.75
N VAL A 170 -8.16 8.32 -13.51
CA VAL A 170 -9.20 8.01 -12.52
C VAL A 170 -10.12 9.20 -12.37
N LYS A 171 -11.42 9.02 -12.63
CA LYS A 171 -12.44 10.05 -12.44
C LYS A 171 -13.28 9.74 -11.21
N GLY A 172 -13.28 10.66 -10.26
CA GLY A 172 -14.06 10.53 -9.03
C GLY A 172 -14.95 11.75 -8.75
N PRO A 173 -15.88 11.65 -7.79
CA PRO A 173 -16.12 10.48 -6.96
C PRO A 173 -16.97 9.42 -7.68
N SER A 174 -16.56 8.16 -7.58
CA SER A 174 -17.34 7.02 -8.07
C SER A 174 -18.25 6.47 -6.97
N ALA A 175 -19.50 6.19 -7.29
CA ALA A 175 -20.41 5.49 -6.40
C ALA A 175 -20.18 3.99 -6.49
N LEU A 176 -19.19 3.48 -5.78
CA LEU A 176 -18.86 2.05 -5.82
C LEU A 176 -20.00 1.21 -5.25
N SER A 177 -20.28 0.07 -5.88
CA SER A 177 -21.28 -0.90 -5.47
C SER A 177 -20.69 -2.31 -5.41
N GLY A 178 -21.15 -3.10 -4.44
CA GLY A 178 -20.64 -4.44 -4.20
C GLY A 178 -20.89 -5.39 -5.35
N ALA A 179 -19.88 -6.15 -5.72
CA ALA A 179 -19.90 -7.19 -6.74
C ALA A 179 -18.93 -8.33 -6.39
N PRO A 180 -19.08 -9.51 -7.01
CA PRO A 180 -18.01 -10.50 -6.98
C PRO A 180 -16.80 -10.01 -7.78
N VAL A 181 -15.62 -9.98 -7.13
CA VAL A 181 -14.35 -9.57 -7.73
C VAL A 181 -13.27 -10.61 -7.44
N MET A 182 -12.24 -10.62 -8.27
CA MET A 182 -11.19 -11.63 -8.21
C MET A 182 -9.83 -10.98 -7.91
N ALA A 183 -9.20 -11.42 -6.83
CA ALA A 183 -7.85 -11.05 -6.51
C ALA A 183 -6.88 -11.65 -7.54
N SER A 184 -6.00 -10.84 -8.14
CA SER A 184 -5.03 -11.24 -9.15
C SER A 184 -3.60 -11.32 -8.62
N ASP A 185 -3.27 -10.45 -7.68
CA ASP A 185 -1.98 -10.39 -6.99
C ASP A 185 -2.14 -9.80 -5.59
N LEU A 186 -1.04 -9.75 -4.85
CA LEU A 186 -1.01 -9.27 -3.46
C LEU A 186 -1.56 -7.86 -3.29
N ARG A 187 -1.12 -6.90 -4.12
CA ARG A 187 -1.46 -5.47 -3.95
C ARG A 187 -2.82 -5.13 -4.55
N ALA A 188 -3.16 -5.75 -5.69
CA ALA A 188 -4.51 -5.70 -6.24
C ALA A 188 -5.54 -6.23 -5.23
N SER A 189 -5.23 -7.34 -4.55
CA SER A 189 -6.09 -7.91 -3.50
C SER A 189 -6.37 -6.90 -2.38
N ALA A 190 -5.33 -6.25 -1.87
CA ALA A 190 -5.47 -5.22 -0.82
C ALA A 190 -6.31 -4.03 -1.31
N ALA A 191 -6.10 -3.57 -2.54
CA ALA A 191 -6.89 -2.51 -3.15
C ALA A 191 -8.37 -2.88 -3.27
N LEU A 192 -8.71 -4.11 -3.69
CA LEU A 192 -10.09 -4.59 -3.76
C LEU A 192 -10.75 -4.68 -2.38
N VAL A 193 -10.00 -5.07 -1.34
CA VAL A 193 -10.50 -5.03 0.04
C VAL A 193 -10.81 -3.60 0.44
N ILE A 194 -9.92 -2.62 0.19
CA ILE A 194 -10.17 -1.20 0.49
C ILE A 194 -11.39 -0.68 -0.28
N ALA A 195 -11.50 -0.98 -1.58
CA ALA A 195 -12.65 -0.59 -2.38
C ALA A 195 -13.96 -1.15 -1.80
N SER A 196 -13.92 -2.39 -1.30
CA SER A 196 -15.06 -3.06 -0.66
C SER A 196 -15.53 -2.36 0.61
N LEU A 197 -14.63 -1.70 1.36
CA LEU A 197 -15.00 -0.96 2.57
C LEU A 197 -15.88 0.25 2.29
N VAL A 198 -15.81 0.81 1.08
CA VAL A 198 -16.57 2.01 0.66
C VAL A 198 -17.67 1.72 -0.36
N ALA A 199 -17.69 0.51 -0.91
CA ALA A 199 -18.74 0.08 -1.82
C ALA A 199 -20.08 -0.14 -1.10
N ARG A 200 -21.17 0.24 -1.74
CA ARG A 200 -22.52 -0.04 -1.21
C ARG A 200 -22.89 -1.50 -1.48
N GLY A 201 -23.50 -2.15 -0.50
CA GLY A 201 -23.92 -3.54 -0.62
C GLY A 201 -22.82 -4.53 -0.22
N ARG A 202 -22.80 -5.70 -0.82
CA ARG A 202 -21.89 -6.81 -0.47
C ARG A 202 -20.91 -7.05 -1.60
N THR A 203 -19.61 -7.06 -1.27
CA THR A 203 -18.53 -7.46 -2.18
C THR A 203 -18.02 -8.84 -1.77
N LEU A 204 -17.83 -9.72 -2.74
CA LEU A 204 -17.20 -11.03 -2.55
C LEU A 204 -15.83 -11.01 -3.25
N VAL A 205 -14.76 -10.97 -2.45
CA VAL A 205 -13.38 -11.04 -2.97
C VAL A 205 -12.94 -12.50 -2.99
N LYS A 206 -12.71 -13.04 -4.19
CA LYS A 206 -12.24 -14.42 -4.40
C LYS A 206 -10.71 -14.46 -4.54
N ARG A 207 -10.12 -15.66 -4.38
CA ARG A 207 -8.67 -15.93 -4.48
C ARG A 207 -7.83 -15.14 -3.47
N ILE A 208 -8.32 -15.01 -2.24
CA ILE A 208 -7.67 -14.24 -1.18
C ILE A 208 -6.33 -14.80 -0.72
N TYR A 209 -5.93 -16.00 -1.16
CA TYR A 209 -4.60 -16.55 -0.89
C TYR A 209 -3.47 -15.62 -1.39
N HIS A 210 -3.72 -14.80 -2.41
CA HIS A 210 -2.77 -13.77 -2.83
C HIS A 210 -2.56 -12.72 -1.73
N LEU A 211 -3.63 -12.34 -1.02
CA LEU A 211 -3.60 -11.36 0.06
C LEU A 211 -2.81 -11.89 1.28
N ASP A 212 -2.99 -13.17 1.60
CA ASP A 212 -2.38 -13.83 2.76
C ASP A 212 -0.85 -13.93 2.67
N ARG A 213 -0.28 -13.72 1.49
CA ARG A 213 1.17 -13.73 1.27
C ARG A 213 1.90 -12.54 1.89
N GLY A 214 1.22 -11.44 2.19
CA GLY A 214 1.85 -10.23 2.69
C GLY A 214 0.99 -9.39 3.62
N TYR A 215 -0.22 -9.84 3.96
CA TYR A 215 -1.08 -9.16 4.94
C TYR A 215 -1.55 -10.17 5.98
N GLU A 216 -0.88 -10.18 7.11
CA GLU A 216 -1.26 -11.05 8.21
C GLU A 216 -2.64 -10.67 8.75
N LYS A 217 -3.61 -11.57 8.60
CA LYS A 217 -4.97 -11.45 9.17
C LYS A 217 -5.62 -10.08 8.96
N ILE A 218 -5.50 -9.54 7.76
CA ILE A 218 -6.02 -8.20 7.44
C ILE A 218 -7.53 -8.08 7.74
N ASP A 219 -8.29 -9.14 7.54
CA ASP A 219 -9.72 -9.19 7.86
C ASP A 219 -9.99 -9.04 9.36
N GLU A 220 -9.19 -9.67 10.23
CA GLU A 220 -9.29 -9.49 11.67
C GLU A 220 -8.90 -8.08 12.10
N LYS A 221 -7.81 -7.53 11.54
CA LYS A 221 -7.34 -6.16 11.81
C LYS A 221 -8.42 -5.15 11.40
N LEU A 222 -8.98 -5.26 10.20
CA LEU A 222 -10.04 -4.38 9.72
C LEU A 222 -11.34 -4.53 10.54
N ARG A 223 -11.71 -5.75 10.96
CA ARG A 223 -12.87 -5.98 11.83
C ARG A 223 -12.73 -5.30 13.18
N ARG A 224 -11.53 -5.33 13.78
CA ARG A 224 -11.22 -4.61 15.04
C ARG A 224 -11.34 -3.09 14.88
N LEU A 225 -11.13 -2.57 13.69
CA LEU A 225 -11.33 -1.17 13.33
C LEU A 225 -12.79 -0.83 12.97
N GLY A 226 -13.72 -1.81 13.04
CA GLY A 226 -15.14 -1.61 12.80
C GLY A 226 -15.64 -1.99 11.41
N ALA A 227 -14.79 -2.54 10.55
CA ALA A 227 -15.23 -3.02 9.24
C ALA A 227 -16.13 -4.26 9.35
N ARG A 228 -17.16 -4.32 8.51
CA ARG A 228 -18.03 -5.50 8.37
C ARG A 228 -17.42 -6.45 7.34
N ILE A 229 -16.48 -7.25 7.76
CA ILE A 229 -15.73 -8.18 6.90
C ILE A 229 -15.73 -9.57 7.51
N GLN A 230 -15.89 -10.58 6.68
CA GLN A 230 -15.86 -11.99 7.08
C GLN A 230 -15.04 -12.79 6.07
N ARG A 231 -14.26 -13.72 6.57
CA ARG A 231 -13.57 -14.73 5.76
C ARG A 231 -14.44 -15.99 5.70
N HIS A 232 -14.61 -16.51 4.50
CA HIS A 232 -15.22 -17.80 4.27
C HIS A 232 -14.15 -18.75 3.77
N SER A 233 -14.10 -19.96 4.30
CA SER A 233 -13.34 -21.05 3.66
C SER A 233 -14.08 -21.43 2.40
N ASP A 234 -13.34 -21.55 1.27
CA ASP A 234 -13.90 -22.20 0.09
C ASP A 234 -14.24 -23.64 0.47
N ALA A 235 -15.54 -23.98 0.31
CA ALA A 235 -16.04 -25.36 0.51
C ALA A 235 -15.65 -26.22 -0.70
#